data_d212a7676220cabc730d6104fa1ebecb
#
_entry.id   d212a7676220cabc730d6104fa1ebecb
#
_cell.length_a   1.000
_cell.length_b   1.000
_cell.length_c   1.000
_cell.angle_alpha   90.00
_cell.angle_beta   90.00
_cell.angle_gamma   90.00
#
_symmetry.space_group_name_H-M   'P 1'
#
loop_
_entity.id
_entity.type
_entity.pdbx_description
1 polymer ?
#
loop_
_entity_poly.entity_id
_entity_poly.type
_entity_poly.pdbx_seq_one_letter_code
_entity_poly.pdbx_strand_id
1 'polypeptide(L)'
;RRQRQMCIRDRFIMAVILVTQFNSFYSAFLILTAVMMSTIGVFIGLLITGQPFGIVMGGIGVIALAGIVVNNNIVLIDTFDRLRVNSGDVRDAILKTGAQRLRPVLLTTITTILGLMPMVIGVNVDFVERIVSTGAPAMQWWRQLATSIVFGLGFATLLTLVVTPAALMLRGNIWSWLERRRTRLERTDTRGVD
;
A
#
# COMPACT_ATOMS: atom_id res chain seq x y z
N ARG A 1 -15.93 -9.63 -19.99
CA ARG A 1 -14.61 -9.82 -20.60
C ARG A 1 -13.82 -8.52 -20.75
N ARG A 2 -14.42 -7.41 -21.21
CA ARG A 2 -13.73 -6.08 -21.34
C ARG A 2 -13.19 -5.54 -20.03
N GLN A 3 -13.90 -5.70 -18.93
CA GLN A 3 -13.52 -5.17 -17.62
C GLN A 3 -12.29 -5.88 -17.01
N ARG A 4 -12.15 -7.20 -17.25
CA ARG A 4 -10.92 -7.95 -16.87
C ARG A 4 -9.70 -7.49 -17.67
N GLN A 5 -9.87 -7.22 -18.95
CA GLN A 5 -8.76 -6.75 -19.79
C GLN A 5 -8.30 -5.33 -19.42
N MET A 6 -9.20 -4.43 -19.02
CA MET A 6 -8.83 -3.12 -18.47
C MET A 6 -8.00 -3.24 -17.18
N CYS A 7 -8.44 -4.05 -16.24
CA CYS A 7 -7.74 -4.25 -14.96
C CYS A 7 -6.34 -4.86 -15.14
N ILE A 8 -6.19 -5.83 -16.06
CA ILE A 8 -4.90 -6.46 -16.35
C ILE A 8 -3.97 -5.48 -17.06
N ARG A 9 -4.48 -4.71 -18.01
CA ARG A 9 -3.69 -3.71 -18.75
C ARG A 9 -3.24 -2.57 -17.85
N ASP A 10 -4.10 -2.10 -16.94
CA ASP A 10 -3.79 -1.05 -15.99
C ASP A 10 -2.71 -1.49 -14.99
N ARG A 11 -2.82 -2.72 -14.47
CA ARG A 11 -1.78 -3.31 -13.62
C ARG A 11 -0.47 -3.53 -14.35
N PHE A 12 -0.52 -3.92 -15.62
CA PHE A 12 0.68 -4.10 -16.43
C PHE A 12 1.40 -2.76 -16.67
N ILE A 13 0.65 -1.71 -17.03
CA ILE A 13 1.20 -0.37 -17.21
C ILE A 13 1.80 0.15 -15.89
N MET A 14 1.10 0.00 -14.76
CA MET A 14 1.64 0.34 -13.44
C MET A 14 2.92 -0.43 -13.13
N ALA A 15 2.95 -1.74 -13.41
CA ALA A 15 4.14 -2.54 -13.18
C ALA A 15 5.33 -2.06 -14.02
N VAL A 16 5.12 -1.75 -15.30
CA VAL A 16 6.17 -1.22 -16.19
C VAL A 16 6.71 0.12 -15.68
N ILE A 17 5.82 1.05 -15.30
CA ILE A 17 6.22 2.36 -14.77
C ILE A 17 7.01 2.18 -13.46
N LEU A 18 6.54 1.34 -12.54
CA LEU A 18 7.22 1.09 -11.27
C LEU A 18 8.59 0.43 -11.44
N VAL A 19 8.70 -0.54 -12.35
CA VAL A 19 9.99 -1.19 -12.66
C VAL A 19 10.96 -0.18 -13.25
N THR A 20 10.48 0.67 -14.16
CA THR A 20 11.32 1.72 -14.79
C THR A 20 11.79 2.73 -13.74
N GLN A 21 10.94 3.10 -12.79
CA GLN A 21 11.25 4.09 -11.76
C GLN A 21 12.23 3.57 -10.70
N PHE A 22 12.08 2.34 -10.27
CA PHE A 22 12.88 1.76 -9.17
C PHE A 22 14.05 0.91 -9.64
N ASN A 23 14.13 0.60 -10.94
CA ASN A 23 15.12 -0.33 -11.49
C ASN A 23 15.23 -1.65 -10.68
N SER A 24 14.14 -2.09 -10.05
CA SER A 24 14.04 -3.26 -9.18
C SER A 24 12.68 -3.93 -9.29
N PHE A 25 12.66 -5.13 -9.85
CA PHE A 25 11.45 -5.96 -9.95
C PHE A 25 10.86 -6.29 -8.58
N TYR A 26 11.70 -6.44 -7.56
CA TYR A 26 11.25 -6.77 -6.21
C TYR A 26 10.44 -5.65 -5.56
N SER A 27 10.88 -4.40 -5.69
CA SER A 27 10.16 -3.24 -5.16
C SER A 27 8.82 -3.04 -5.86
N ALA A 28 8.78 -3.22 -7.19
CA ALA A 28 7.54 -3.17 -7.96
C ALA A 28 6.56 -4.28 -7.53
N PHE A 29 7.04 -5.51 -7.33
CA PHE A 29 6.23 -6.62 -6.87
C PHE A 29 5.64 -6.38 -5.47
N LEU A 30 6.43 -5.82 -4.55
CA LEU A 30 5.97 -5.45 -3.21
C LEU A 30 4.82 -4.44 -3.25
N ILE A 31 4.95 -3.39 -4.06
CA ILE A 31 3.91 -2.36 -4.21
C ILE A 31 2.63 -2.96 -4.80
N LEU A 32 2.75 -3.78 -5.84
CA LEU A 32 1.59 -4.45 -6.44
C LEU A 32 0.87 -5.40 -5.45
N THR A 33 1.63 -6.12 -4.64
CA THR A 33 1.07 -6.97 -3.58
C THR A 33 0.31 -6.13 -2.55
N ALA A 34 0.85 -4.98 -2.14
CA ALA A 34 0.17 -4.09 -1.22
C ALA A 34 -1.16 -3.55 -1.79
N VAL A 35 -1.21 -3.23 -3.09
CA VAL A 35 -2.44 -2.82 -3.77
C VAL A 35 -3.48 -3.96 -3.79
N MET A 36 -3.05 -5.19 -4.06
CA MET A 36 -3.95 -6.34 -4.00
C MET A 36 -4.52 -6.56 -2.58
N MET A 37 -3.67 -6.46 -1.57
CA MET A 37 -4.08 -6.58 -0.18
C MET A 37 -5.01 -5.45 0.27
N SER A 38 -4.81 -4.23 -0.23
CA SER A 38 -5.72 -3.11 0.06
C SER A 38 -7.13 -3.35 -0.46
N THR A 39 -7.27 -4.03 -1.60
CA THR A 39 -8.58 -4.41 -2.16
C THR A 39 -9.33 -5.37 -1.24
N ILE A 40 -8.63 -6.28 -0.57
CA ILE A 40 -9.23 -7.16 0.45
C ILE A 40 -9.78 -6.32 1.60
N GLY A 41 -9.05 -5.29 2.04
CA GLY A 41 -9.52 -4.35 3.06
C GLY A 41 -10.81 -3.61 2.66
N VAL A 42 -10.97 -3.26 1.39
CA VAL A 42 -12.21 -2.68 0.87
C VAL A 42 -13.38 -3.64 1.02
N PHE A 43 -13.21 -4.89 0.61
CA PHE A 43 -14.29 -5.88 0.71
C PHE A 43 -14.66 -6.18 2.17
N ILE A 44 -13.68 -6.25 3.07
CA ILE A 44 -13.95 -6.39 4.51
C ILE A 44 -14.74 -5.19 5.03
N GLY A 45 -14.37 -3.96 4.64
CA GLY A 45 -15.08 -2.75 5.03
C GLY A 45 -16.53 -2.72 4.55
N LEU A 46 -16.77 -3.10 3.31
CA LEU A 46 -18.12 -3.18 2.76
C LEU A 46 -18.96 -4.27 3.46
N LEU A 47 -18.34 -5.39 3.81
CA LEU A 47 -19.00 -6.46 4.55
C LEU A 47 -19.40 -6.01 5.97
N ILE A 48 -18.52 -5.32 6.68
CA ILE A 48 -18.80 -4.80 8.03
C ILE A 48 -19.90 -3.75 8.01
N THR A 49 -19.92 -2.89 6.99
CA THR A 49 -20.94 -1.83 6.85
C THR A 49 -22.24 -2.31 6.21
N GLY A 50 -22.30 -3.56 5.76
CA GLY A 50 -23.47 -4.17 5.12
C GLY A 50 -23.89 -3.47 3.82
N GLN A 51 -22.96 -2.78 3.15
CA GLN A 51 -23.22 -2.06 1.91
C GLN A 51 -23.00 -2.96 0.70
N PRO A 52 -23.91 -2.93 -0.30
CA PRO A 52 -23.68 -3.65 -1.55
C PRO A 52 -22.52 -3.02 -2.32
N PHE A 53 -21.74 -3.84 -3.01
CA PHE A 53 -20.67 -3.35 -3.87
C PHE A 53 -21.23 -2.66 -5.11
N GLY A 54 -21.18 -1.34 -5.15
CA GLY A 54 -21.49 -0.56 -6.35
C GLY A 54 -20.33 -0.58 -7.33
N ILE A 55 -20.56 -1.09 -8.54
CA ILE A 55 -19.52 -1.23 -9.56
C ILE A 55 -18.84 0.11 -9.89
N VAL A 56 -19.62 1.18 -10.00
CA VAL A 56 -19.12 2.51 -10.37
C VAL A 56 -18.41 3.17 -9.18
N MET A 57 -19.12 3.42 -8.09
CA MET A 57 -18.56 4.18 -6.96
C MET A 57 -17.57 3.36 -6.14
N GLY A 58 -17.82 2.07 -5.92
CA GLY A 58 -16.87 1.15 -5.30
C GLY A 58 -15.62 0.98 -6.16
N GLY A 59 -15.77 0.86 -7.48
CA GLY A 59 -14.66 0.77 -8.42
C GLY A 59 -13.77 2.02 -8.42
N ILE A 60 -14.35 3.21 -8.45
CA ILE A 60 -13.61 4.48 -8.32
C ILE A 60 -12.89 4.55 -6.98
N GLY A 61 -13.53 4.11 -5.88
CA GLY A 61 -12.92 4.03 -4.57
C GLY A 61 -11.68 3.14 -4.53
N VAL A 62 -11.74 1.98 -5.17
CA VAL A 62 -10.59 1.05 -5.28
C VAL A 62 -9.45 1.66 -6.09
N ILE A 63 -9.73 2.35 -7.20
CA ILE A 63 -8.71 3.01 -8.03
C ILE A 63 -8.04 4.15 -7.26
N ALA A 64 -8.83 5.00 -6.59
CA ALA A 64 -8.31 6.08 -5.76
C ALA A 64 -7.44 5.55 -4.62
N LEU A 65 -7.90 4.49 -3.95
CA LEU A 65 -7.16 3.81 -2.90
C LEU A 65 -5.84 3.24 -3.40
N ALA A 66 -5.83 2.60 -4.58
CA ALA A 66 -4.62 2.07 -5.19
C ALA A 66 -3.58 3.17 -5.39
N GLY A 67 -3.97 4.35 -5.88
CA GLY A 67 -3.07 5.51 -6.03
C GLY A 67 -2.47 5.98 -4.69
N ILE A 68 -3.26 6.05 -3.64
CA ILE A 68 -2.79 6.46 -2.31
C ILE A 68 -1.81 5.42 -1.73
N VAL A 69 -2.14 4.14 -1.82
CA VAL A 69 -1.32 3.04 -1.32
C VAL A 69 0.02 2.95 -2.06
N VAL A 70 -0.01 3.07 -3.39
CA VAL A 70 1.21 3.10 -4.21
C VAL A 70 2.10 4.26 -3.81
N ASN A 71 1.56 5.47 -3.69
CA ASN A 71 2.32 6.65 -3.30
C ASN A 71 2.99 6.47 -1.91
N ASN A 72 2.26 5.96 -0.93
CA ASN A 72 2.80 5.71 0.41
C ASN A 72 3.93 4.67 0.39
N ASN A 73 3.77 3.59 -0.38
CA ASN A 73 4.80 2.56 -0.51
C ASN A 73 6.04 3.04 -1.26
N ILE A 74 5.88 3.84 -2.32
CA ILE A 74 6.99 4.44 -3.06
C ILE A 74 7.89 5.24 -2.12
N VAL A 75 7.28 6.12 -1.33
CA VAL A 75 8.02 6.96 -0.38
C VAL A 75 8.75 6.14 0.69
N LEU A 76 8.15 5.05 1.15
CA LEU A 76 8.77 4.16 2.13
C LEU A 76 9.99 3.44 1.54
N ILE A 77 9.86 2.88 0.34
CA ILE A 77 10.93 2.13 -0.34
C ILE A 77 12.08 3.06 -0.75
N ASP A 78 11.80 4.24 -1.30
CA ASP A 78 12.82 5.23 -1.65
C ASP A 78 13.64 5.64 -0.42
N THR A 79 12.97 5.86 0.72
CA THR A 79 13.67 6.19 1.97
C THR A 79 14.54 5.04 2.45
N PHE A 80 14.06 3.81 2.34
CA PHE A 80 14.85 2.63 2.70
C PHE A 80 16.09 2.48 1.83
N ASP A 81 15.95 2.63 0.51
CA ASP A 81 17.08 2.50 -0.42
C ASP A 81 18.15 3.57 -0.16
N ARG A 82 17.76 4.81 0.17
CA ARG A 82 18.68 5.88 0.56
C ARG A 82 19.40 5.61 1.88
N LEU A 83 18.68 5.13 2.89
CA LEU A 83 19.27 4.84 4.19
C LEU A 83 20.17 3.60 4.15
N ARG A 84 19.87 2.63 3.31
CA ARG A 84 20.69 1.43 3.12
C ARG A 84 22.07 1.76 2.59
N VAL A 85 22.21 2.75 1.72
CA VAL A 85 23.51 3.18 1.18
C VAL A 85 24.41 3.76 2.28
N ASN A 86 23.82 4.43 3.28
CA ASN A 86 24.51 5.12 4.36
C ASN A 86 24.67 4.28 5.63
N SER A 87 23.93 3.17 5.77
CA SER A 87 23.96 2.31 6.95
C SER A 87 24.63 1.00 6.60
N GLY A 88 25.69 0.63 7.30
CA GLY A 88 26.41 -0.64 7.07
C GLY A 88 25.59 -1.89 7.43
N ASP A 89 24.45 -1.73 8.13
CA ASP A 89 23.57 -2.82 8.53
C ASP A 89 22.15 -2.60 8.01
N VAL A 90 21.62 -3.61 7.31
CA VAL A 90 20.27 -3.60 6.71
C VAL A 90 19.18 -3.43 7.78
N ARG A 91 19.38 -4.04 8.95
CA ARG A 91 18.42 -3.98 10.06
C ARG A 91 18.27 -2.57 10.60
N ASP A 92 19.36 -1.86 10.73
CA ASP A 92 19.40 -0.47 11.22
C ASP A 92 18.72 0.49 10.23
N ALA A 93 18.94 0.27 8.93
CA ALA A 93 18.29 1.02 7.86
C ALA A 93 16.75 0.85 7.89
N ILE A 94 16.25 -0.37 8.11
CA ILE A 94 14.81 -0.65 8.19
C ILE A 94 14.18 0.02 9.41
N LEU A 95 14.82 -0.07 10.59
CA LEU A 95 14.32 0.56 11.81
C LEU A 95 14.29 2.08 11.69
N LYS A 96 15.31 2.70 11.13
CA LYS A 96 15.38 4.15 10.89
C LYS A 96 14.33 4.59 9.87
N THR A 97 14.13 3.83 8.79
CA THR A 97 13.08 4.11 7.79
C THR A 97 11.70 4.06 8.42
N GLY A 98 11.42 3.02 9.20
CA GLY A 98 10.16 2.88 9.92
C GLY A 98 9.92 4.06 10.86
N ALA A 99 10.89 4.41 11.70
CA ALA A 99 10.77 5.51 12.66
C ALA A 99 10.55 6.88 11.97
N GLN A 100 11.24 7.14 10.86
CA GLN A 100 11.13 8.41 10.14
C GLN A 100 9.84 8.54 9.34
N ARG A 101 9.34 7.46 8.76
CA ARG A 101 8.18 7.47 7.86
C ARG A 101 6.86 7.09 8.53
N LEU A 102 6.90 6.50 9.72
CA LEU A 102 5.70 6.14 10.48
C LEU A 102 4.82 7.37 10.75
N ARG A 103 5.42 8.47 11.23
CA ARG A 103 4.68 9.69 11.56
C ARG A 103 3.94 10.30 10.35
N PRO A 104 4.60 10.61 9.21
CA PRO A 104 3.90 11.18 8.05
C PRO A 104 2.82 10.25 7.51
N VAL A 105 3.08 8.95 7.41
CA VAL A 105 2.13 7.97 6.88
C VAL A 105 0.91 7.83 7.79
N LEU A 106 1.11 7.73 9.11
CA LEU A 106 -0.01 7.70 10.05
C LEU A 106 -0.81 9.01 10.06
N LEU A 107 -0.14 10.15 9.98
CA LEU A 107 -0.81 11.44 9.97
C LEU A 107 -1.71 11.56 8.73
N THR A 108 -1.19 11.27 7.55
CA THR A 108 -1.98 11.32 6.31
C THR A 108 -3.15 10.34 6.34
N THR A 109 -2.95 9.13 6.84
CA THR A 109 -4.01 8.12 6.97
C THR A 109 -5.09 8.56 7.94
N ILE A 110 -4.73 9.03 9.13
CA ILE A 110 -5.68 9.48 10.15
C ILE A 110 -6.46 10.70 9.66
N THR A 111 -5.80 11.68 9.06
CA THR A 111 -6.48 12.88 8.55
C THR A 111 -7.44 12.54 7.41
N THR A 112 -7.07 11.63 6.51
CA THR A 112 -7.97 11.17 5.43
C THR A 112 -9.17 10.41 5.98
N ILE A 113 -8.96 9.50 6.93
CA ILE A 113 -10.04 8.76 7.57
C ILE A 113 -10.99 9.70 8.31
N LEU A 114 -10.48 10.62 9.11
CA LEU A 114 -11.30 11.59 9.84
C LEU A 114 -12.04 12.53 8.89
N GLY A 115 -11.41 12.95 7.78
CA GLY A 115 -12.05 13.80 6.77
C GLY A 115 -13.20 13.11 6.04
N LEU A 116 -13.10 11.79 5.81
CA LEU A 116 -14.15 11.01 5.16
C LEU A 116 -15.20 10.43 6.13
N MET A 117 -14.94 10.46 7.43
CA MET A 117 -15.83 9.88 8.45
C MET A 117 -17.26 10.41 8.39
N PRO A 118 -17.51 11.74 8.29
CA PRO A 118 -18.87 12.25 8.18
C PRO A 118 -19.61 11.70 6.96
N MET A 119 -18.90 11.44 5.87
CA MET A 119 -19.46 10.87 4.65
C MET A 119 -19.79 9.38 4.80
N VAL A 120 -18.97 8.63 5.53
CA VAL A 120 -19.22 7.21 5.86
C VAL A 120 -20.48 7.08 6.74
N ILE A 121 -20.63 7.96 7.73
CA ILE A 121 -21.80 7.98 8.62
C ILE A 121 -23.06 8.46 7.88
N GLY A 122 -22.89 9.20 6.77
CA GLY A 122 -23.99 9.70 5.96
C GLY A 122 -24.65 10.96 6.57
N VAL A 123 -23.89 11.75 7.31
CA VAL A 123 -24.34 13.03 7.87
C VAL A 123 -24.19 14.10 6.80
N ASN A 124 -25.31 14.70 6.43
CA ASN A 124 -25.39 15.87 5.56
C ASN A 124 -25.77 17.10 6.38
N VAL A 125 -24.89 18.09 6.38
CA VAL A 125 -25.14 19.37 7.05
C VAL A 125 -25.50 20.39 5.97
N ASP A 126 -26.77 20.74 5.89
CA ASP A 126 -27.23 21.80 4.99
C ASP A 126 -27.08 23.15 5.70
N PHE A 127 -26.10 23.94 5.24
CA PHE A 127 -25.83 25.26 5.82
C PHE A 127 -26.88 26.31 5.46
N VAL A 128 -27.64 26.08 4.39
CA VAL A 128 -28.67 27.03 3.93
C VAL A 128 -29.97 26.89 4.76
N GLU A 129 -30.38 25.64 4.96
CA GLU A 129 -31.63 25.36 5.72
C GLU A 129 -31.35 25.08 7.22
N ARG A 130 -30.07 25.04 7.63
CA ARG A 130 -29.65 24.69 9.00
C ARG A 130 -30.19 23.34 9.50
N ILE A 131 -30.43 22.42 8.59
CA ILE A 131 -30.96 21.09 8.89
C ILE A 131 -29.84 20.05 8.74
N VAL A 132 -29.74 19.20 9.73
CA VAL A 132 -28.88 17.98 9.65
C VAL A 132 -29.75 16.86 9.17
N SER A 133 -29.63 16.49 7.88
CA SER A 133 -30.36 15.37 7.30
C SER A 133 -29.44 14.15 7.14
N THR A 134 -29.94 12.98 7.49
CA THR A 134 -29.31 11.70 7.25
C THR A 134 -30.02 10.96 6.13
N GLY A 135 -29.26 10.46 5.14
CA GLY A 135 -29.81 9.57 4.12
C GLY A 135 -30.27 10.22 2.82
N ALA A 136 -29.78 11.43 2.47
CA ALA A 136 -30.08 12.02 1.16
C ALA A 136 -29.62 11.06 0.02
N PRO A 137 -30.40 10.89 -1.07
CA PRO A 137 -30.11 9.95 -2.15
C PRO A 137 -28.72 10.15 -2.76
N ALA A 138 -28.30 11.39 -2.94
CA ALA A 138 -26.96 11.72 -3.44
C ALA A 138 -25.86 11.21 -2.51
N MET A 139 -26.07 11.26 -1.19
CA MET A 139 -25.14 10.84 -0.17
C MET A 139 -24.90 9.31 -0.17
N GLN A 140 -25.91 8.53 -0.51
CA GLN A 140 -25.81 7.06 -0.58
C GLN A 140 -24.80 6.61 -1.62
N TRP A 141 -24.69 7.31 -2.73
CA TRP A 141 -23.71 7.02 -3.79
C TRP A 141 -22.27 7.29 -3.32
N TRP A 142 -22.05 8.43 -2.69
CA TRP A 142 -20.73 8.83 -2.20
C TRP A 142 -20.29 8.03 -0.96
N ARG A 143 -21.23 7.51 -0.20
CA ARG A 143 -20.96 6.71 0.98
C ARG A 143 -20.16 5.45 0.66
N GLN A 144 -20.46 4.77 -0.44
CA GLN A 144 -19.71 3.59 -0.88
C GLN A 144 -18.27 3.92 -1.20
N LEU A 145 -18.03 5.04 -1.88
CA LEU A 145 -16.68 5.52 -2.19
C LEU A 145 -15.90 5.83 -0.90
N ALA A 146 -16.50 6.59 0.00
CA ALA A 146 -15.87 6.96 1.27
C ALA A 146 -15.56 5.73 2.13
N THR A 147 -16.48 4.79 2.24
CA THR A 147 -16.31 3.53 2.97
C THR A 147 -15.17 2.71 2.38
N SER A 148 -15.12 2.58 1.06
CA SER A 148 -14.04 1.85 0.37
C SER A 148 -12.67 2.46 0.67
N ILE A 149 -12.55 3.79 0.65
CA ILE A 149 -11.28 4.46 0.93
C ILE A 149 -10.90 4.33 2.40
N VAL A 150 -11.82 4.57 3.33
CA VAL A 150 -11.54 4.55 4.77
C VAL A 150 -11.08 3.18 5.24
N PHE A 151 -11.83 2.13 4.94
CA PHE A 151 -11.49 0.77 5.37
C PHE A 151 -10.29 0.23 4.59
N GLY A 152 -10.25 0.46 3.28
CA GLY A 152 -9.15 0.02 2.45
C GLY A 152 -7.83 0.70 2.83
N LEU A 153 -7.83 2.01 3.10
CA LEU A 153 -6.65 2.76 3.51
C LEU A 153 -6.19 2.36 4.91
N GLY A 154 -7.10 2.21 5.86
CA GLY A 154 -6.80 1.75 7.21
C GLY A 154 -6.13 0.38 7.20
N PHE A 155 -6.73 -0.57 6.50
CA PHE A 155 -6.18 -1.93 6.36
C PHE A 155 -4.85 -1.94 5.62
N ALA A 156 -4.76 -1.21 4.49
CA ALA A 156 -3.52 -1.11 3.72
C ALA A 156 -2.39 -0.48 4.53
N THR A 157 -2.65 0.53 5.34
CA THR A 157 -1.64 1.19 6.16
C THR A 157 -1.10 0.25 7.24
N LEU A 158 -1.99 -0.47 7.94
CA LEU A 158 -1.58 -1.49 8.91
C LEU A 158 -0.71 -2.56 8.26
N LEU A 159 -1.16 -3.04 7.10
CA LEU A 159 -0.44 -4.08 6.37
C LEU A 159 0.91 -3.58 5.87
N THR A 160 0.96 -2.38 5.29
CA THR A 160 2.21 -1.78 4.79
C THR A 160 3.22 -1.59 5.91
N LEU A 161 2.79 -1.15 7.08
CA LEU A 161 3.67 -0.97 8.24
C LEU A 161 4.29 -2.27 8.75
N VAL A 162 3.61 -3.40 8.56
CA VAL A 162 4.09 -4.72 9.00
C VAL A 162 4.78 -5.47 7.88
N VAL A 163 4.13 -5.58 6.71
CA VAL A 163 4.59 -6.43 5.60
C VAL A 163 5.79 -5.82 4.89
N THR A 164 5.81 -4.50 4.69
CA THR A 164 6.93 -3.88 3.95
C THR A 164 8.27 -4.02 4.70
N PRO A 165 8.40 -3.71 6.00
CA PRO A 165 9.63 -3.96 6.73
C PRO A 165 10.00 -5.45 6.78
N ALA A 166 9.01 -6.34 6.97
CA ALA A 166 9.24 -7.77 7.00
C ALA A 166 9.79 -8.30 5.66
N ALA A 167 9.22 -7.85 4.55
CA ALA A 167 9.67 -8.22 3.21
C ALA A 167 11.06 -7.66 2.88
N LEU A 168 11.36 -6.44 3.33
CA LEU A 168 12.70 -5.85 3.17
C LEU A 168 13.76 -6.59 4.01
N MET A 169 13.41 -7.04 5.22
CA MET A 169 14.29 -7.90 6.02
C MET A 169 14.53 -9.25 5.35
N LEU A 170 13.50 -9.85 4.78
CA LEU A 170 13.61 -11.11 4.06
C LEU A 170 14.57 -10.99 2.88
N ARG A 171 14.47 -9.91 2.11
CA ARG A 171 15.40 -9.60 1.01
C ARG A 171 16.85 -9.47 1.51
N GLY A 172 17.07 -8.74 2.62
CA GLY A 172 18.39 -8.58 3.22
C GLY A 172 18.99 -9.92 3.67
N ASN A 173 18.19 -10.76 4.30
CA ASN A 173 18.63 -12.05 4.81
C ASN A 173 18.92 -13.07 3.69
N ILE A 174 18.13 -13.07 2.62
CA ILE A 174 18.37 -13.91 1.44
C ILE A 174 19.68 -13.52 0.75
N TRP A 175 19.94 -12.21 0.59
CA TRP A 175 21.18 -11.73 -0.03
C TRP A 175 22.42 -12.11 0.78
N SER A 176 22.39 -11.90 2.09
CA SER A 176 23.51 -12.28 2.97
C SER A 176 23.74 -13.81 3.01
N TRP A 177 22.66 -14.59 2.88
CA TRP A 177 22.76 -16.05 2.78
C TRP A 177 23.38 -16.50 1.45
N LEU A 178 23.01 -15.87 0.34
CA LEU A 178 23.58 -16.14 -0.99
C LEU A 178 25.09 -15.76 -1.05
N GLU A 179 25.46 -14.62 -0.49
CA GLU A 179 26.87 -14.21 -0.40
C GLU A 179 27.69 -15.18 0.44
N ARG A 180 27.18 -15.61 1.59
CA ARG A 180 27.86 -16.62 2.42
C ARG A 180 27.99 -17.97 1.72
N ARG A 181 27.06 -18.35 0.87
CA ARG A 181 27.21 -19.56 0.04
C ARG A 181 28.28 -19.39 -1.04
N ARG A 182 28.33 -18.24 -1.68
CA ARG A 182 29.28 -17.94 -2.73
C ARG A 182 30.71 -17.95 -2.20
N THR A 183 30.95 -17.30 -1.08
CA THR A 183 32.26 -17.28 -0.43
C THR A 183 32.68 -18.65 0.13
N ARG A 184 31.76 -19.53 0.48
CA ARG A 184 32.07 -20.92 0.84
C ARG A 184 32.52 -21.76 -0.37
N LEU A 185 31.88 -21.56 -1.51
CA LEU A 185 32.25 -22.28 -2.75
C LEU A 185 33.60 -21.83 -3.26
N GLU A 186 33.93 -20.54 -3.21
CA GLU A 186 35.24 -20.01 -3.58
C GLU A 186 36.35 -20.54 -2.66
N ARG A 187 36.07 -20.70 -1.35
CA ARG A 187 37.07 -21.30 -0.40
C ARG A 187 37.29 -22.80 -0.58
N THR A 188 36.31 -23.52 -1.11
CA THR A 188 36.49 -24.94 -1.41
C THR A 188 37.27 -25.17 -2.69
N ASP A 189 37.14 -24.26 -3.66
CA ASP A 189 37.84 -24.34 -4.95
C ASP A 189 39.34 -24.02 -4.79
N THR A 190 39.69 -23.07 -3.93
CA THR A 190 41.10 -22.73 -3.64
C THR A 190 41.83 -23.78 -2.80
N ARG A 191 41.13 -24.68 -2.09
CA ARG A 191 41.76 -25.79 -1.32
C ARG A 191 41.96 -27.09 -2.13
N GLY A 192 41.39 -27.16 -3.32
CA GLY A 192 41.54 -28.31 -4.21
C GLY A 192 42.66 -28.20 -5.23
N VAL A 193 43.47 -27.14 -5.18
CA VAL A 193 44.56 -26.86 -6.14
C VAL A 193 45.97 -27.02 -5.49
N ASP A 194 46.02 -27.28 -4.18
CA ASP A 194 47.24 -27.70 -3.45
C ASP A 194 47.19 -29.21 -3.21
#